data_4962550c4dc43cf96306493b0790f3f1
#
_entry.id   4962550c4dc43cf96306493b0790f3f1
#
_cell.length_a   1.000
_cell.length_b   1.000
_cell.length_c   1.000
_cell.angle_alpha   90.00
_cell.angle_beta   90.00
_cell.angle_gamma   90.00
#
_symmetry.space_group_name_H-M   'P 1'
#
loop_
_entity.id
_entity.type
_entity.pdbx_description
1 polymer ?
#
loop_
_entity_poly.entity_id
_entity_poly.type
_entity_poly.pdbx_seq_one_letter_code
_entity_poly.pdbx_strand_id
1 'polypeptide(L)'
;MDMDQLEQFGIVPVNFAVLRSLFQNYRFPKDKIAYLEHAGNLIRLKKGMFVVSPKVSRQTLSTELIANHLYGPSYVSMETALRYYGLIPEQVYTVRSMTTNRSKKFENTIANFEYTTVGKDYYSIGIKQQIENNCTFLIATPEKALCDMIVTTPYLQIQSVIALSSYLEDDLRFDMSALEKMDTDIIAQCIETGKKKRILSLLLKLLQR
;
A
#
# COMPACT_ATOMS: atom_id res chain seq x y z
N MET A 1 -30.94 -2.85 -13.52
CA MET A 1 -30.14 -2.62 -14.74
C MET A 1 -28.87 -1.81 -14.44
N ASP A 2 -28.96 -0.56 -13.95
CA ASP A 2 -27.75 0.24 -13.66
C ASP A 2 -26.91 -0.31 -12.51
N MET A 3 -27.56 -0.86 -11.49
CA MET A 3 -26.86 -1.43 -10.34
C MET A 3 -26.12 -2.71 -10.71
N ASP A 4 -26.72 -3.57 -11.50
CA ASP A 4 -26.09 -4.81 -11.99
C ASP A 4 -24.86 -4.49 -12.84
N GLN A 5 -24.92 -3.39 -13.61
CA GLN A 5 -23.77 -2.91 -14.39
C GLN A 5 -22.64 -2.37 -13.50
N LEU A 6 -22.95 -1.80 -12.34
CA LEU A 6 -21.95 -1.36 -11.37
C LEU A 6 -21.38 -2.56 -10.60
N GLU A 7 -22.21 -3.53 -10.23
CA GLU A 7 -21.80 -4.71 -9.46
C GLU A 7 -20.64 -5.48 -10.15
N GLN A 8 -20.62 -5.50 -11.50
CA GLN A 8 -19.55 -6.17 -12.28
C GLN A 8 -18.14 -5.60 -12.03
N PHE A 9 -18.00 -4.36 -11.56
CA PHE A 9 -16.70 -3.79 -11.21
C PHE A 9 -16.18 -4.29 -9.86
N GLY A 10 -17.05 -4.89 -9.04
CA GLY A 10 -16.69 -5.37 -7.71
C GLY A 10 -16.05 -4.25 -6.88
N ILE A 11 -14.83 -4.52 -6.40
CA ILE A 11 -14.06 -3.57 -5.57
C ILE A 11 -12.94 -2.86 -6.34
N VAL A 12 -12.85 -3.07 -7.66
CA VAL A 12 -11.78 -2.47 -8.48
C VAL A 12 -12.07 -0.99 -8.71
N PRO A 13 -11.11 -0.09 -8.43
CA PRO A 13 -11.25 1.33 -8.72
C PRO A 13 -11.48 1.61 -10.21
N VAL A 14 -12.43 2.47 -10.51
CA VAL A 14 -12.89 2.79 -11.87
C VAL A 14 -12.70 4.27 -12.19
N ASN A 15 -12.18 4.55 -13.37
CA ASN A 15 -12.02 5.91 -13.84
C ASN A 15 -13.36 6.50 -14.33
N PHE A 16 -13.48 7.83 -14.21
CA PHE A 16 -14.64 8.57 -14.70
C PHE A 16 -14.98 8.29 -16.17
N ALA A 17 -13.95 8.11 -17.03
CA ALA A 17 -14.14 7.82 -18.45
C ALA A 17 -14.89 6.47 -18.66
N VAL A 18 -14.53 5.45 -17.88
CA VAL A 18 -15.18 4.14 -17.93
C VAL A 18 -16.62 4.24 -17.45
N LEU A 19 -16.87 4.94 -16.33
CA LEU A 19 -18.24 5.15 -15.84
C LEU A 19 -19.06 5.95 -16.84
N ARG A 20 -18.47 6.96 -17.50
CA ARG A 20 -19.14 7.74 -18.53
C ARG A 20 -19.54 6.89 -19.73
N SER A 21 -18.69 5.96 -20.17
CA SER A 21 -19.02 5.03 -21.26
C SER A 21 -20.12 4.05 -20.89
N LEU A 22 -20.13 3.60 -19.63
CA LEU A 22 -21.18 2.73 -19.12
C LEU A 22 -22.57 3.39 -19.19
N PHE A 23 -22.64 4.69 -18.91
CA PHE A 23 -23.87 5.46 -18.90
C PHE A 23 -24.10 6.32 -20.16
N GLN A 24 -23.49 5.96 -21.30
CA GLN A 24 -23.60 6.72 -22.54
C GLN A 24 -25.04 6.87 -23.06
N ASN A 25 -25.93 5.96 -22.72
CA ASN A 25 -27.36 6.01 -23.09
C ASN A 25 -28.15 7.06 -22.29
N TYR A 26 -27.61 7.63 -21.24
CA TYR A 26 -28.23 8.72 -20.51
C TYR A 26 -27.97 10.05 -21.22
N ARG A 27 -28.97 10.93 -21.25
CA ARG A 27 -28.80 12.29 -21.83
C ARG A 27 -27.66 13.05 -21.17
N PHE A 28 -27.44 12.86 -19.85
CA PHE A 28 -26.40 13.51 -19.06
C PHE A 28 -25.66 12.49 -18.19
N PRO A 29 -24.67 11.75 -18.74
CA PRO A 29 -23.95 10.74 -17.98
C PRO A 29 -23.22 11.27 -16.73
N LYS A 30 -22.75 12.52 -16.77
CA LYS A 30 -22.11 13.17 -15.61
C LYS A 30 -23.06 13.31 -14.42
N ASP A 31 -24.29 13.72 -14.68
CA ASP A 31 -25.30 13.91 -13.64
C ASP A 31 -25.72 12.58 -13.05
N LYS A 32 -25.78 11.53 -13.87
CA LYS A 32 -26.02 10.16 -13.41
C LYS A 32 -24.93 9.69 -12.47
N ILE A 33 -23.65 9.91 -12.79
CA ILE A 33 -22.51 9.54 -11.93
C ILE A 33 -22.56 10.34 -10.62
N ALA A 34 -22.84 11.65 -10.69
CA ALA A 34 -22.98 12.50 -9.51
C ALA A 34 -24.15 12.03 -8.61
N TYR A 35 -25.26 11.65 -9.18
CA TYR A 35 -26.39 11.06 -8.46
C TYR A 35 -26.00 9.77 -7.74
N LEU A 36 -25.29 8.85 -8.44
CA LEU A 36 -24.85 7.57 -7.85
C LEU A 36 -23.84 7.78 -6.70
N GLU A 37 -22.99 8.78 -6.81
CA GLU A 37 -22.08 9.18 -5.74
C GLU A 37 -22.85 9.74 -4.55
N HIS A 38 -23.79 10.67 -4.79
CA HIS A 38 -24.61 11.27 -3.74
C HIS A 38 -25.51 10.22 -3.04
N ALA A 39 -26.02 9.25 -3.77
CA ALA A 39 -26.78 8.12 -3.25
C ALA A 39 -25.91 7.09 -2.50
N GLY A 40 -24.60 7.27 -2.46
CA GLY A 40 -23.65 6.36 -1.79
C GLY A 40 -23.44 5.02 -2.49
N ASN A 41 -23.76 4.93 -3.80
CA ASN A 41 -23.53 3.75 -4.62
C ASN A 41 -22.11 3.74 -5.22
N LEU A 42 -21.52 4.92 -5.40
CA LEU A 42 -20.14 5.14 -5.76
C LEU A 42 -19.43 5.93 -4.66
N ILE A 43 -18.20 5.57 -4.36
CA ILE A 43 -17.34 6.29 -3.41
C ILE A 43 -16.21 6.92 -4.23
N ARG A 44 -16.04 8.24 -4.08
CA ARG A 44 -14.96 8.97 -4.74
C ARG A 44 -13.64 8.72 -4.02
N LEU A 45 -12.63 8.23 -4.75
CA LEU A 45 -11.27 8.03 -4.24
C LEU A 45 -10.41 9.28 -4.42
N LYS A 46 -10.51 9.89 -5.61
CA LYS A 46 -9.92 11.18 -5.99
C LYS A 46 -10.70 11.77 -7.15
N LYS A 47 -10.34 12.97 -7.62
CA LYS A 47 -10.92 13.56 -8.83
C LYS A 47 -10.82 12.59 -10.01
N GLY A 48 -11.97 12.17 -10.54
CA GLY A 48 -12.06 11.29 -11.70
C GLY A 48 -11.81 9.80 -11.44
N MET A 49 -11.76 9.35 -10.19
CA MET A 49 -11.64 7.94 -9.83
C MET A 49 -12.60 7.57 -8.70
N PHE A 50 -13.27 6.45 -8.84
CA PHE A 50 -14.30 5.96 -7.94
C PHE A 50 -14.11 4.48 -7.65
N VAL A 51 -14.77 3.99 -6.61
CA VAL A 51 -14.98 2.56 -6.36
C VAL A 51 -16.47 2.33 -6.10
N VAL A 52 -16.95 1.16 -6.46
CA VAL A 52 -18.33 0.76 -6.19
C VAL A 52 -18.47 0.51 -4.69
N SER A 53 -19.52 1.08 -4.10
CA SER A 53 -19.79 0.92 -2.67
C SER A 53 -20.05 -0.55 -2.31
N PRO A 54 -19.62 -1.01 -1.11
CA PRO A 54 -19.96 -2.34 -0.59
C PRO A 54 -21.47 -2.64 -0.57
N LYS A 55 -22.32 -1.61 -0.49
CA LYS A 55 -23.78 -1.76 -0.60
C LYS A 55 -24.24 -2.33 -1.94
N VAL A 56 -23.46 -2.04 -3.01
CA VAL A 56 -23.76 -2.48 -4.38
C VAL A 56 -22.90 -3.69 -4.74
N SER A 57 -21.59 -3.64 -4.50
CA SER A 57 -20.66 -4.74 -4.84
C SER A 57 -20.82 -5.97 -3.95
N ARG A 58 -21.43 -5.80 -2.75
CA ARG A 58 -21.54 -6.85 -1.71
C ARG A 58 -20.19 -7.45 -1.29
N GLN A 59 -19.11 -6.72 -1.51
CA GLN A 59 -17.74 -7.12 -1.22
C GLN A 59 -17.09 -6.08 -0.30
N THR A 60 -16.21 -6.55 0.60
CA THR A 60 -15.38 -5.66 1.42
C THR A 60 -14.30 -5.02 0.55
N LEU A 61 -14.12 -3.70 0.69
CA LEU A 61 -13.07 -2.97 -0.03
C LEU A 61 -11.68 -3.37 0.50
N SER A 62 -10.74 -3.58 -0.42
CA SER A 62 -9.33 -3.69 -0.08
C SER A 62 -8.66 -2.33 -0.21
N THR A 63 -8.13 -1.84 0.90
CA THR A 63 -7.35 -0.59 0.94
C THR A 63 -6.04 -0.72 0.17
N GLU A 64 -5.45 -1.91 0.14
CA GLU A 64 -4.22 -2.25 -0.57
C GLU A 64 -4.43 -2.18 -2.09
N LEU A 65 -5.51 -2.79 -2.59
CA LEU A 65 -5.91 -2.68 -4.00
C LEU A 65 -6.17 -1.22 -4.38
N ILE A 66 -6.92 -0.50 -3.56
CA ILE A 66 -7.21 0.92 -3.78
C ILE A 66 -5.91 1.72 -3.83
N ALA A 67 -4.95 1.48 -2.93
CA ALA A 67 -3.68 2.17 -2.90
C ALA A 67 -2.91 2.00 -4.22
N ASN A 68 -2.83 0.78 -4.75
CA ASN A 68 -2.14 0.53 -6.01
C ASN A 68 -2.79 1.24 -7.21
N HIS A 69 -4.11 1.31 -7.26
CA HIS A 69 -4.85 1.99 -8.32
C HIS A 69 -4.87 3.52 -8.17
N LEU A 70 -4.89 4.01 -6.94
CA LEU A 70 -5.02 5.44 -6.65
C LEU A 70 -3.81 6.25 -7.16
N TYR A 71 -2.59 5.70 -7.03
CA TYR A 71 -1.38 6.37 -7.49
C TYR A 71 -0.28 5.37 -7.88
N GLY A 72 -0.31 4.88 -9.11
CA GLY A 72 0.69 3.94 -9.64
C GLY A 72 1.77 4.62 -10.49
N PRO A 73 2.93 3.95 -10.68
CA PRO A 73 3.25 2.65 -10.07
C PRO A 73 3.54 2.78 -8.56
N SER A 74 3.01 1.85 -7.78
CA SER A 74 3.23 1.79 -6.34
C SER A 74 3.02 0.38 -5.80
N TYR A 75 3.61 0.09 -4.65
CA TYR A 75 3.33 -1.10 -3.85
C TYR A 75 3.12 -0.71 -2.39
N VAL A 76 2.25 -1.44 -1.70
CA VAL A 76 1.99 -1.27 -0.27
C VAL A 76 3.22 -1.71 0.53
N SER A 77 3.63 -0.94 1.54
CA SER A 77 4.86 -1.20 2.29
C SER A 77 4.82 -0.65 3.72
N MET A 78 5.98 -0.61 4.36
CA MET A 78 6.22 -0.07 5.70
C MET A 78 5.25 -0.70 6.71
N GLU A 79 4.71 0.08 7.65
CA GLU A 79 3.82 -0.41 8.71
C GLU A 79 2.59 -1.11 8.15
N THR A 80 2.07 -0.67 6.99
CA THR A 80 0.90 -1.30 6.36
C THR A 80 1.22 -2.73 5.95
N ALA A 81 2.36 -2.98 5.31
CA ALA A 81 2.78 -4.32 4.93
C ALA A 81 3.20 -5.16 6.15
N LEU A 82 3.95 -4.57 7.10
CA LEU A 82 4.34 -5.29 8.32
C LEU A 82 3.12 -5.76 9.11
N ARG A 83 2.09 -4.91 9.24
CA ARG A 83 0.83 -5.30 9.86
C ARG A 83 0.09 -6.38 9.07
N TYR A 84 0.05 -6.26 7.73
CA TYR A 84 -0.58 -7.25 6.86
C TYR A 84 -0.02 -8.66 7.11
N TYR A 85 1.29 -8.77 7.37
CA TYR A 85 1.96 -10.02 7.73
C TYR A 85 1.86 -10.37 9.23
N GLY A 86 1.21 -9.55 10.05
CA GLY A 86 1.10 -9.76 11.48
C GLY A 86 2.42 -9.56 12.25
N LEU A 87 3.37 -8.81 11.66
CA LEU A 87 4.70 -8.59 12.23
C LEU A 87 4.75 -7.42 13.23
N ILE A 88 3.75 -6.55 13.22
CA ILE A 88 3.55 -5.48 14.20
C ILE A 88 2.08 -5.47 14.66
N PRO A 89 1.79 -5.16 15.93
CA PRO A 89 0.44 -5.16 16.47
C PRO A 89 -0.35 -3.88 16.18
N GLU A 90 0.32 -2.77 15.84
CA GLU A 90 -0.29 -1.46 15.71
C GLU A 90 -1.40 -1.41 14.67
N GLN A 91 -2.49 -0.70 15.00
CA GLN A 91 -3.54 -0.40 14.02
C GLN A 91 -3.08 0.73 13.09
N VAL A 92 -2.97 0.43 11.80
CA VAL A 92 -2.51 1.39 10.79
C VAL A 92 -3.73 2.07 10.16
N TYR A 93 -3.89 3.38 10.40
CA TYR A 93 -4.97 4.19 9.83
C TYR A 93 -4.63 4.80 8.47
N THR A 94 -3.33 4.84 8.15
CA THR A 94 -2.82 5.38 6.90
C THR A 94 -2.19 4.26 6.08
N VAL A 95 -2.71 4.02 4.88
CA VAL A 95 -2.13 3.06 3.95
C VAL A 95 -0.88 3.66 3.33
N ARG A 96 0.27 3.09 3.64
CA ARG A 96 1.58 3.55 3.16
C ARG A 96 2.08 2.72 2.01
N SER A 97 2.57 3.41 0.99
CA SER A 97 3.05 2.81 -0.25
C SER A 97 4.33 3.47 -0.72
N MET A 98 5.15 2.71 -1.43
CA MET A 98 6.32 3.21 -2.12
C MET A 98 6.00 3.44 -3.60
N THR A 99 6.62 4.46 -4.20
CA THR A 99 6.41 4.81 -5.61
C THR A 99 7.69 5.36 -6.24
N THR A 100 7.80 5.26 -7.55
CA THR A 100 8.85 5.95 -8.34
C THR A 100 8.45 7.38 -8.71
N ASN A 101 7.18 7.74 -8.51
CA ASN A 101 6.68 9.08 -8.73
C ASN A 101 6.98 10.01 -7.53
N ARG A 102 6.63 11.29 -7.62
CA ARG A 102 6.75 12.23 -6.50
C ARG A 102 5.89 11.79 -5.33
N SER A 103 6.40 11.97 -4.11
CA SER A 103 5.64 11.71 -2.88
C SER A 103 4.31 12.46 -2.88
N LYS A 104 3.25 11.80 -2.46
CA LYS A 104 1.90 12.34 -2.48
C LYS A 104 1.03 11.75 -1.39
N LYS A 105 0.05 12.53 -0.94
CA LYS A 105 -0.97 12.10 0.01
C LYS A 105 -2.36 12.25 -0.62
N PHE A 106 -3.24 11.34 -0.26
CA PHE A 106 -4.66 11.41 -0.58
C PHE A 106 -5.45 11.06 0.67
N GLU A 107 -6.55 11.77 0.84
CA GLU A 107 -7.51 11.56 1.93
C GLU A 107 -8.88 11.38 1.30
N ASN A 108 -9.59 10.37 1.74
CA ASN A 108 -10.97 10.13 1.34
C ASN A 108 -11.74 9.41 2.46
N THR A 109 -13.00 9.10 2.25
CA THR A 109 -13.87 8.49 3.25
C THR A 109 -13.51 7.04 3.61
N ILE A 110 -12.61 6.39 2.87
CA ILE A 110 -12.20 5.01 3.10
C ILE A 110 -10.96 4.98 4.01
N ALA A 111 -9.90 5.75 3.66
CA ALA A 111 -8.64 5.79 4.40
C ALA A 111 -7.79 7.00 3.98
N ASN A 112 -6.70 7.22 4.72
CA ASN A 112 -5.60 8.06 4.31
C ASN A 112 -4.59 7.22 3.54
N PHE A 113 -4.03 7.77 2.44
CA PHE A 113 -3.05 7.10 1.59
C PHE A 113 -1.80 7.98 1.46
N GLU A 114 -0.65 7.44 1.80
CA GLU A 114 0.64 8.12 1.68
C GLU A 114 1.57 7.35 0.74
N TYR A 115 2.18 8.11 -0.20
CA TYR A 115 3.14 7.56 -1.17
C TYR A 115 4.49 8.23 -0.98
N THR A 116 5.51 7.42 -0.76
CA THR A 116 6.89 7.87 -0.57
C THR A 116 7.73 7.53 -1.80
N THR A 117 8.43 8.52 -2.33
CA THR A 117 9.29 8.36 -3.50
C THR A 117 10.56 7.58 -3.18
N VAL A 118 10.89 6.62 -4.05
CA VAL A 118 12.18 5.90 -4.03
C VAL A 118 12.82 5.83 -5.41
N GLY A 119 14.11 5.52 -5.45
CA GLY A 119 14.82 5.28 -6.70
C GLY A 119 14.31 4.04 -7.43
N LYS A 120 14.42 4.04 -8.77
CA LYS A 120 13.90 2.94 -9.60
C LYS A 120 14.55 1.59 -9.28
N ASP A 121 15.86 1.57 -9.07
CA ASP A 121 16.60 0.34 -8.79
C ASP A 121 16.20 -0.25 -7.43
N TYR A 122 15.99 0.62 -6.44
CA TYR A 122 15.49 0.21 -5.13
C TYR A 122 14.01 -0.21 -5.16
N TYR A 123 13.20 0.41 -6.04
CA TYR A 123 11.76 0.14 -6.14
C TYR A 123 11.46 -1.32 -6.51
N SER A 124 12.24 -1.90 -7.44
CA SER A 124 11.97 -3.23 -7.99
C SER A 124 12.28 -4.41 -7.05
N ILE A 125 12.97 -4.16 -5.94
CA ILE A 125 13.41 -5.20 -5.00
C ILE A 125 12.25 -5.64 -4.09
N GLY A 126 12.11 -6.94 -3.86
CA GLY A 126 11.25 -7.50 -2.82
C GLY A 126 9.77 -7.12 -2.92
N ILE A 127 9.25 -6.93 -4.14
CA ILE A 127 7.81 -6.74 -4.40
C ILE A 127 7.21 -8.08 -4.76
N LYS A 128 6.06 -8.39 -4.19
CA LYS A 128 5.26 -9.54 -4.60
C LYS A 128 3.83 -9.15 -4.94
N GLN A 129 3.23 -9.96 -5.79
CA GLN A 129 1.82 -9.92 -6.08
C GLN A 129 1.08 -10.77 -5.05
N GLN A 130 0.16 -10.17 -4.33
CA GLN A 130 -0.69 -10.84 -3.36
C GLN A 130 -2.08 -11.01 -3.92
N ILE A 131 -2.63 -12.23 -3.81
CA ILE A 131 -4.01 -12.53 -4.21
C ILE A 131 -4.80 -12.79 -2.94
N GLU A 132 -5.87 -12.03 -2.74
CA GLU A 132 -6.77 -12.15 -1.60
C GLU A 132 -8.19 -11.74 -1.99
N ASN A 133 -9.19 -12.51 -1.57
CA ASN A 133 -10.61 -12.22 -1.83
C ASN A 133 -10.92 -11.87 -3.30
N ASN A 134 -10.35 -12.61 -4.27
CA ASN A 134 -10.47 -12.39 -5.71
C ASN A 134 -9.92 -11.03 -6.20
N CYS A 135 -9.12 -10.36 -5.42
CA CYS A 135 -8.38 -9.18 -5.86
C CYS A 135 -6.88 -9.41 -5.79
N THR A 136 -6.14 -8.62 -6.57
CA THR A 136 -4.69 -8.73 -6.67
C THR A 136 -4.07 -7.37 -6.48
N PHE A 137 -3.10 -7.28 -5.57
CA PHE A 137 -2.36 -6.05 -5.31
C PHE A 137 -0.86 -6.31 -5.13
N LEU A 138 -0.05 -5.27 -5.31
CA LEU A 138 1.39 -5.30 -5.09
C LEU A 138 1.71 -4.87 -3.67
N ILE A 139 2.50 -5.67 -2.99
CA ILE A 139 2.94 -5.45 -1.62
C ILE A 139 4.42 -5.81 -1.47
N ALA A 140 5.13 -5.09 -0.61
CA ALA A 140 6.49 -5.45 -0.22
C ALA A 140 6.50 -6.82 0.49
N THR A 141 7.57 -7.60 0.29
CA THR A 141 7.84 -8.74 1.19
C THR A 141 8.12 -8.25 2.61
N PRO A 142 8.09 -9.10 3.64
CA PRO A 142 8.41 -8.71 5.02
C PRO A 142 9.75 -7.98 5.14
N GLU A 143 10.79 -8.51 4.51
CA GLU A 143 12.15 -7.98 4.49
C GLU A 143 12.18 -6.58 3.85
N LYS A 144 11.53 -6.47 2.70
CA LYS A 144 11.44 -5.21 1.98
C LYS A 144 10.65 -4.16 2.75
N ALA A 145 9.54 -4.54 3.37
CA ALA A 145 8.72 -3.64 4.19
C ALA A 145 9.52 -3.08 5.38
N LEU A 146 10.34 -3.93 6.01
CA LEU A 146 11.22 -3.53 7.10
C LEU A 146 12.36 -2.61 6.61
N CYS A 147 12.97 -2.91 5.47
CA CYS A 147 13.95 -2.03 4.83
C CYS A 147 13.34 -0.66 4.47
N ASP A 148 12.13 -0.65 3.89
CA ASP A 148 11.41 0.58 3.54
C ASP A 148 11.11 1.41 4.78
N MET A 149 10.71 0.77 5.88
CA MET A 149 10.47 1.41 7.17
C MET A 149 11.74 2.13 7.66
N ILE A 150 12.87 1.44 7.67
CA ILE A 150 14.16 2.01 8.10
C ILE A 150 14.56 3.18 7.18
N VAL A 151 14.46 2.99 5.87
CA VAL A 151 14.90 3.99 4.87
C VAL A 151 14.07 5.27 4.95
N THR A 152 12.78 5.15 5.20
CA THR A 152 11.84 6.28 5.16
C THR A 152 11.66 6.98 6.50
N THR A 153 11.93 6.33 7.64
CA THR A 153 11.80 6.95 8.97
C THR A 153 12.73 8.16 9.09
N PRO A 154 12.21 9.39 9.25
CA PRO A 154 13.05 10.57 9.35
C PRO A 154 13.95 10.51 10.58
N TYR A 155 15.15 11.08 10.46
CA TYR A 155 16.08 11.26 11.59
C TYR A 155 16.46 9.98 12.36
N LEU A 156 16.19 8.80 11.81
CA LEU A 156 16.56 7.54 12.44
C LEU A 156 18.09 7.43 12.53
N GLN A 157 18.63 7.45 13.75
CA GLN A 157 20.06 7.38 14.03
C GLN A 157 20.36 6.16 14.88
N ILE A 158 20.65 5.05 14.23
CA ILE A 158 21.01 3.78 14.88
C ILE A 158 22.47 3.47 14.55
N GLN A 159 23.28 3.20 15.58
CA GLN A 159 24.73 3.01 15.43
C GLN A 159 25.21 1.60 15.78
N SER A 160 24.39 0.76 16.40
CA SER A 160 24.73 -0.60 16.79
C SER A 160 23.60 -1.58 16.54
N VAL A 161 23.94 -2.88 16.47
CA VAL A 161 22.96 -3.95 16.34
C VAL A 161 22.03 -4.01 17.56
N ILE A 162 22.55 -3.73 18.76
CA ILE A 162 21.76 -3.68 20.00
C ILE A 162 20.72 -2.55 19.91
N ALA A 163 21.12 -1.34 19.50
CA ALA A 163 20.20 -0.23 19.34
C ALA A 163 19.14 -0.48 18.25
N LEU A 164 19.50 -1.23 17.19
CA LEU A 164 18.54 -1.66 16.18
C LEU A 164 17.54 -2.67 16.75
N SER A 165 18.01 -3.64 17.51
CA SER A 165 17.14 -4.63 18.17
C SER A 165 16.13 -3.94 19.09
N SER A 166 16.59 -3.02 19.95
CA SER A 166 15.67 -2.24 20.83
C SER A 166 14.68 -1.41 20.01
N TYR A 167 15.10 -0.77 18.93
CA TYR A 167 14.18 -0.03 18.04
C TYR A 167 13.09 -0.94 17.44
N LEU A 168 13.46 -2.13 16.99
CA LEU A 168 12.50 -3.08 16.42
C LEU A 168 11.55 -3.62 17.50
N GLU A 169 12.08 -3.98 18.66
CA GLU A 169 11.33 -4.62 19.75
C GLU A 169 10.48 -3.61 20.54
N ASP A 170 11.09 -2.48 20.95
CA ASP A 170 10.44 -1.52 21.84
C ASP A 170 9.59 -0.47 21.10
N ASP A 171 10.13 0.11 20.01
CA ASP A 171 9.47 1.20 19.29
C ASP A 171 8.48 0.67 18.24
N LEU A 172 8.86 -0.35 17.46
CA LEU A 172 8.01 -0.95 16.43
C LEU A 172 7.18 -2.13 16.94
N ARG A 173 7.49 -2.67 18.11
CA ARG A 173 6.91 -3.92 18.65
C ARG A 173 6.90 -5.04 17.62
N PHE A 174 7.99 -5.10 16.86
CA PHE A 174 8.16 -6.07 15.79
C PHE A 174 8.29 -7.48 16.36
N ASP A 175 7.65 -8.45 15.72
CA ASP A 175 7.83 -9.87 16.06
C ASP A 175 9.24 -10.32 15.72
N MET A 176 10.13 -10.30 16.70
CA MET A 176 11.55 -10.65 16.54
C MET A 176 11.75 -12.11 16.07
N SER A 177 10.80 -13.00 16.33
CA SER A 177 10.88 -14.38 15.87
C SER A 177 10.77 -14.52 14.35
N ALA A 178 10.19 -13.53 13.70
CA ALA A 178 10.07 -13.49 12.24
C ALA A 178 11.41 -13.20 11.55
N LEU A 179 12.39 -12.61 12.25
CA LEU A 179 13.70 -12.31 11.68
C LEU A 179 14.41 -13.55 11.15
N GLU A 180 14.29 -14.69 11.86
CA GLU A 180 14.92 -15.95 11.46
C GLU A 180 14.46 -16.48 10.10
N LYS A 181 13.28 -16.04 9.62
CA LYS A 181 12.67 -16.49 8.37
C LYS A 181 12.88 -15.51 7.22
N MET A 182 13.53 -14.38 7.48
CA MET A 182 13.72 -13.34 6.48
C MET A 182 14.80 -13.68 5.47
N ASP A 183 14.53 -13.34 4.20
CA ASP A 183 15.49 -13.50 3.11
C ASP A 183 16.56 -12.40 3.17
N THR A 184 17.79 -12.81 3.50
CA THR A 184 18.94 -11.92 3.59
C THR A 184 19.37 -11.33 2.25
N ASP A 185 19.06 -11.98 1.12
CA ASP A 185 19.41 -11.49 -0.22
C ASP A 185 18.62 -10.24 -0.59
N ILE A 186 17.34 -10.18 -0.19
CA ILE A 186 16.51 -8.98 -0.39
C ILE A 186 17.10 -7.81 0.39
N ILE A 187 17.54 -8.03 1.63
CA ILE A 187 18.16 -6.99 2.46
C ILE A 187 19.50 -6.54 1.84
N ALA A 188 20.32 -7.47 1.36
CA ALA A 188 21.58 -7.16 0.69
C ALA A 188 21.35 -6.28 -0.55
N GLN A 189 20.39 -6.61 -1.41
CA GLN A 189 20.01 -5.78 -2.56
C GLN A 189 19.52 -4.39 -2.13
N CYS A 190 18.77 -4.29 -1.03
CA CYS A 190 18.33 -3.01 -0.46
C CYS A 190 19.52 -2.16 0.05
N ILE A 191 20.60 -2.78 0.57
CA ILE A 191 21.83 -2.09 0.96
C ILE A 191 22.53 -1.51 -0.25
N GLU A 192 22.60 -2.25 -1.35
CA GLU A 192 23.32 -1.80 -2.56
C GLU A 192 22.69 -0.55 -3.18
N THR A 193 21.38 -0.51 -3.28
CA THR A 193 20.64 0.49 -4.05
C THR A 193 19.94 1.55 -3.17
N GLY A 194 19.75 1.26 -1.88
CA GLY A 194 18.98 2.08 -0.96
C GLY A 194 19.77 3.18 -0.26
N LYS A 195 19.02 3.98 0.50
CA LYS A 195 19.55 4.94 1.47
C LYS A 195 19.82 4.25 2.82
N LYS A 196 20.49 4.96 3.74
CA LYS A 196 20.82 4.46 5.10
C LYS A 196 21.50 3.09 5.12
N LYS A 197 22.40 2.86 4.18
CA LYS A 197 23.14 1.60 4.01
C LYS A 197 23.73 1.06 5.31
N ARG A 198 24.24 1.96 6.19
CA ARG A 198 24.81 1.57 7.48
C ARG A 198 23.76 0.90 8.38
N ILE A 199 22.54 1.44 8.46
CA ILE A 199 21.50 0.86 9.32
C ILE A 199 20.99 -0.46 8.73
N LEU A 200 20.80 -0.53 7.40
CA LEU A 200 20.45 -1.78 6.72
C LEU A 200 21.53 -2.87 6.90
N SER A 201 22.82 -2.48 6.92
CA SER A 201 23.91 -3.42 7.22
C SER A 201 23.88 -3.92 8.67
N LEU A 202 23.38 -3.11 9.62
CA LEU A 202 23.14 -3.58 10.99
C LEU A 202 21.96 -4.57 11.04
N LEU A 203 20.92 -4.35 10.23
CA LEU A 203 19.82 -5.30 10.10
C LEU A 203 20.32 -6.65 9.57
N LEU A 204 21.12 -6.66 8.51
CA LEU A 204 21.71 -7.89 7.97
C LEU A 204 22.54 -8.63 9.03
N LYS A 205 23.35 -7.90 9.82
CA LYS A 205 24.13 -8.48 10.92
C LYS A 205 23.25 -9.01 12.06
N LEU A 206 22.08 -8.42 12.28
CA LEU A 206 21.16 -8.90 13.30
C LEU A 206 20.54 -10.26 12.90
N LEU A 207 20.25 -10.46 11.62
CA LEU A 207 19.72 -11.72 11.08
C LEU A 207 20.76 -12.85 11.02
N GLN A 208 22.04 -12.53 11.02
CA GLN A 208 23.13 -13.52 10.97
C GLN A 208 23.61 -13.98 12.34
N ARG A 209 22.94 -13.56 13.41
CA ARG A 209 23.23 -13.96 14.80
C ARG A 209 22.42 -15.16 15.21
#